data_d539958321287b5c781da1dbc7b3fe41
#
_entry.id   d539958321287b5c781da1dbc7b3fe41
#
_cell.length_a   1.000
_cell.length_b   1.000
_cell.length_c   1.000
_cell.angle_alpha   90.00
_cell.angle_beta   90.00
_cell.angle_gamma   90.00
#
_symmetry.space_group_name_H-M   'P 1'
#
loop_
_entity.id
_entity.type
_entity.pdbx_description
1 polymer ?
#
loop_
_entity_poly.entity_id
_entity_poly.type
_entity_poly.pdbx_seq_one_letter_code
_entity_poly.pdbx_strand_id
1 'polypeptide(L)'
;MRLFLAAVGVALALPGAADAARFAVGVAPGTDVDAFARRLEARTGGSASTIGPFAVALEAASARGIAGMRGVTFVERLGAQRRVSFVPTDPFFPRQWHIPAVRGFEAWAFRPAWLRPVRVAIIDSGIDGDHPEFRGKLVAANTFVGGSALRDKHGHGTFVAGLIGARLDNEGIAGLAFPARLMVAKVVRDDGVVPLEAEARAIRWAVDRGARVINLSLGGLRDPFDPNHDSYSPLEASAVEYAVRKGAVVVAAVGNGDQARELPWKYASYPAALPHVLGVSALARDGSVPMFSNRDDLYNDIAAPGDDLLSTLPYSLTALRPTCLEQGYSECGPPEFRRGQGTSFASAIVTAGATILRGSRPDLGAGQIRTILERSAVDQTSATGCRRCTADRDALSGWGKLDVAAAVSWNRNLPSPDRYEPNDDAGNRAVHVPRRRSLKRHATVDFWDDQNDVYAVRLKKGERLRAALFGEKAIDVNLVLWNPGTRRLDDIRSLSGRQLAESGSPGSVEKMAYRATRAGRYFVQVKISDPGAGRYTLQLVRK
;
A
#
# COMPACT_ATOMS: atom_id res chain seq x y z
N MET A 1 -1.48 44.41 5.18
CA MET A 1 -0.28 43.63 5.44
C MET A 1 -0.33 43.13 6.87
N ARG A 2 -0.94 41.95 7.10
CA ARG A 2 -0.98 41.25 8.39
C ARG A 2 -0.69 39.78 8.11
N LEU A 3 0.45 39.31 8.64
CA LEU A 3 0.85 37.91 8.63
C LEU A 3 -0.13 37.10 9.51
N PHE A 4 -0.67 36.02 8.99
CA PHE A 4 -1.31 34.97 9.78
C PHE A 4 -0.29 33.84 10.00
N LEU A 5 0.15 33.70 11.24
CA LEU A 5 0.83 32.49 11.71
C LEU A 5 -0.24 31.43 11.99
N ALA A 6 -0.19 30.32 11.27
CA ALA A 6 -0.98 29.15 11.60
C ALA A 6 -0.26 28.34 12.68
N ALA A 7 -0.88 28.23 13.85
CA ALA A 7 -0.43 27.37 14.92
C ALA A 7 -0.85 25.92 14.63
N VAL A 8 0.14 25.04 14.51
CA VAL A 8 -0.07 23.58 14.43
C VAL A 8 -0.32 23.08 15.85
N GLY A 9 -1.51 22.61 16.10
CA GLY A 9 -1.90 21.97 17.36
C GLY A 9 -1.19 20.64 17.56
N VAL A 10 -0.42 20.52 18.64
CA VAL A 10 0.19 19.27 19.11
C VAL A 10 -0.84 18.56 20.00
N ALA A 11 -1.28 17.39 19.61
CA ALA A 11 -2.08 16.51 20.44
C ALA A 11 -1.25 16.04 21.66
N LEU A 12 -1.74 16.33 22.84
CA LEU A 12 -1.17 15.91 24.12
C LEU A 12 -1.47 14.42 24.35
N ALA A 13 -0.46 13.57 24.25
CA ALA A 13 -0.50 12.21 24.77
C ALA A 13 -0.32 12.23 26.30
N LEU A 14 -1.13 11.43 27.00
CA LEU A 14 -1.10 11.23 28.46
C LEU A 14 0.28 10.70 28.93
N PRO A 15 0.72 11.04 30.16
CA PRO A 15 2.07 10.74 30.62
C PRO A 15 2.20 9.29 31.06
N GLY A 16 2.82 8.47 30.21
CA GLY A 16 3.40 7.20 30.62
C GLY A 16 4.91 7.29 30.54
N ALA A 17 5.63 7.09 31.65
CA ALA A 17 7.07 7.11 31.84
C ALA A 17 7.76 8.32 31.16
N ALA A 18 8.27 9.26 31.92
CA ALA A 18 8.91 10.46 31.41
C ALA A 18 10.00 10.10 30.40
N ASP A 19 9.73 10.34 29.13
CA ASP A 19 10.72 10.19 28.05
C ASP A 19 11.90 11.10 28.39
N ALA A 20 13.10 10.49 28.56
CA ALA A 20 14.30 11.21 28.83
C ALA A 20 14.60 12.17 27.66
N ALA A 21 14.65 13.47 27.96
CA ALA A 21 14.99 14.48 26.95
C ALA A 21 16.50 14.51 26.72
N ARG A 22 16.91 14.76 25.47
CA ARG A 22 18.33 14.90 25.12
C ARG A 22 18.74 16.37 25.16
N PHE A 23 19.91 16.62 25.76
CA PHE A 23 20.49 17.95 25.89
C PHE A 23 21.94 17.94 25.42
N ALA A 24 22.40 19.03 24.80
CA ALA A 24 23.82 19.34 24.65
C ALA A 24 24.23 20.28 25.79
N VAL A 25 25.27 19.91 26.52
CA VAL A 25 25.84 20.72 27.60
C VAL A 25 27.24 21.16 27.14
N GLY A 26 27.38 22.44 26.83
CA GLY A 26 28.65 23.03 26.45
C GLY A 26 29.59 23.13 27.65
N VAL A 27 30.90 22.87 27.42
CA VAL A 27 31.94 22.95 28.44
C VAL A 27 33.00 24.01 28.10
N ALA A 28 33.53 24.61 29.14
CA ALA A 28 34.60 25.62 28.98
C ALA A 28 35.87 24.97 28.43
N PRO A 29 36.68 25.69 27.63
CA PRO A 29 37.96 25.19 27.15
C PRO A 29 38.87 24.70 28.29
N GLY A 30 39.52 23.55 28.07
CA GLY A 30 40.40 22.93 29.07
C GLY A 30 39.70 22.08 30.12
N THR A 31 38.37 21.92 30.02
CA THR A 31 37.63 21.01 30.88
C THR A 31 37.90 19.55 30.47
N ASP A 32 38.17 18.68 31.44
CA ASP A 32 38.13 17.23 31.23
C ASP A 32 36.66 16.79 30.99
N VAL A 33 36.35 16.56 29.70
CA VAL A 33 34.98 16.34 29.23
C VAL A 33 34.44 15.01 29.74
N ASP A 34 35.27 13.98 29.88
CA ASP A 34 34.85 12.67 30.38
C ASP A 34 34.56 12.69 31.89
N ALA A 35 35.42 13.37 32.67
CA ALA A 35 35.14 13.62 34.08
C ALA A 35 33.89 14.49 34.27
N PHE A 36 33.64 15.42 33.35
CA PHE A 36 32.45 16.27 33.35
C PHE A 36 31.19 15.46 33.01
N ALA A 37 31.23 14.56 32.04
CA ALA A 37 30.14 13.67 31.69
C ALA A 37 29.70 12.81 32.90
N ARG A 38 30.65 12.18 33.56
CA ARG A 38 30.38 11.40 34.79
C ARG A 38 29.73 12.23 35.90
N ARG A 39 30.11 13.51 36.03
CA ARG A 39 29.45 14.42 37.01
C ARG A 39 28.02 14.76 36.62
N LEU A 40 27.73 14.90 35.33
CA LEU A 40 26.38 15.10 34.83
C LEU A 40 25.50 13.89 35.11
N GLU A 41 26.00 12.67 34.85
CA GLU A 41 25.29 11.43 35.17
C GLU A 41 24.97 11.32 36.65
N ALA A 42 25.96 11.51 37.50
CA ALA A 42 25.77 11.45 38.95
C ALA A 42 24.76 12.49 39.47
N ARG A 43 24.67 13.66 38.82
CA ARG A 43 23.78 14.74 39.23
C ARG A 43 22.35 14.57 38.69
N THR A 44 22.17 13.99 37.54
CA THR A 44 20.87 13.92 36.83
C THR A 44 20.23 12.56 36.90
N GLY A 45 20.98 11.51 37.23
CA GLY A 45 20.53 10.12 37.11
C GLY A 45 20.36 9.66 35.65
N GLY A 46 20.76 10.48 34.69
CA GLY A 46 20.69 10.17 33.26
C GLY A 46 21.97 9.56 32.73
N SER A 47 22.07 9.38 31.40
CA SER A 47 23.29 8.97 30.70
C SER A 47 23.92 10.17 30.00
N ALA A 48 25.27 10.19 29.98
CA ALA A 48 26.01 11.28 29.33
C ALA A 48 27.11 10.70 28.44
N SER A 49 27.29 11.27 27.26
CA SER A 49 28.34 10.90 26.31
C SER A 49 29.05 12.11 25.74
N THR A 50 30.34 12.00 25.54
CA THR A 50 31.14 13.10 24.97
C THR A 50 30.81 13.31 23.50
N ILE A 51 30.46 14.56 23.12
CA ILE A 51 30.31 14.98 21.71
C ILE A 51 31.68 15.36 21.13
N GLY A 52 32.51 15.95 21.96
CA GLY A 52 33.85 16.43 21.62
C GLY A 52 34.42 17.30 22.75
N PRO A 53 35.55 17.95 22.55
CA PRO A 53 36.21 18.72 23.61
C PRO A 53 35.43 19.95 24.08
N PHE A 54 34.28 20.22 23.47
CA PHE A 54 33.46 21.42 23.69
C PHE A 54 32.07 21.15 24.26
N ALA A 55 31.62 19.87 24.27
CA ALA A 55 30.26 19.55 24.74
C ALA A 55 30.06 18.07 25.10
N VAL A 56 29.05 17.82 25.93
CA VAL A 56 28.55 16.51 26.33
C VAL A 56 27.08 16.38 25.93
N ALA A 57 26.68 15.24 25.32
CA ALA A 57 25.28 14.88 25.18
C ALA A 57 24.78 14.26 26.48
N LEU A 58 23.70 14.79 27.02
CA LEU A 58 23.03 14.31 28.22
C LEU A 58 21.63 13.82 27.86
N GLU A 59 21.28 12.63 28.30
CA GLU A 59 19.94 12.08 28.22
C GLU A 59 19.37 11.97 29.64
N ALA A 60 18.44 12.87 30.00
CA ALA A 60 17.89 12.97 31.34
C ALA A 60 16.45 13.50 31.32
N ALA A 61 15.69 13.24 32.37
CA ALA A 61 14.33 13.75 32.52
C ALA A 61 14.29 15.29 32.56
N SER A 62 15.36 15.95 33.02
CA SER A 62 15.47 17.40 33.12
C SER A 62 16.94 17.86 33.14
N ALA A 63 17.20 19.01 32.56
CA ALA A 63 18.49 19.72 32.64
C ALA A 63 18.44 20.87 33.68
N ARG A 64 17.47 20.87 34.60
CA ARG A 64 17.33 21.94 35.60
C ARG A 64 18.56 22.03 36.52
N GLY A 65 19.10 23.21 36.69
CA GLY A 65 20.28 23.47 37.51
C GLY A 65 21.63 23.12 36.89
N ILE A 66 21.68 22.62 35.64
CA ILE A 66 22.94 22.33 34.92
C ILE A 66 23.59 23.61 34.41
N ALA A 67 22.80 24.57 33.95
CA ALA A 67 23.35 25.84 33.42
C ALA A 67 24.17 26.65 34.47
N GLY A 68 23.92 26.44 35.77
CA GLY A 68 24.67 27.05 36.84
C GLY A 68 25.91 26.27 37.31
N MET A 69 26.22 25.13 36.70
CA MET A 69 27.43 24.34 37.07
C MET A 69 28.70 25.00 36.55
N ARG A 70 29.73 24.99 37.41
CA ARG A 70 31.06 25.53 37.03
C ARG A 70 31.60 24.78 35.79
N GLY A 71 31.97 25.53 34.76
CA GLY A 71 32.48 25.00 33.50
C GLY A 71 31.43 24.77 32.43
N VAL A 72 30.14 25.00 32.70
CA VAL A 72 29.07 24.99 31.68
C VAL A 72 29.04 26.33 30.96
N THR A 73 29.05 26.26 29.62
CA THR A 73 28.95 27.43 28.76
C THR A 73 27.57 27.64 28.16
N PHE A 74 26.86 26.56 27.91
CA PHE A 74 25.46 26.55 27.46
C PHE A 74 24.77 25.24 27.81
N VAL A 75 23.45 25.23 27.81
CA VAL A 75 22.60 24.03 27.83
C VAL A 75 21.54 24.20 26.76
N GLU A 76 21.54 23.31 25.80
CA GLU A 76 20.58 23.30 24.69
C GLU A 76 19.80 22.00 24.67
N ARG A 77 18.46 22.08 24.53
CA ARG A 77 17.65 20.89 24.31
C ARG A 77 17.80 20.41 22.87
N LEU A 78 18.28 19.19 22.68
CA LEU A 78 18.44 18.57 21.37
C LEU A 78 17.07 18.05 20.90
N GLY A 79 16.25 18.91 20.33
CA GLY A 79 14.90 18.56 19.88
C GLY A 79 14.63 18.84 18.39
N ALA A 80 15.36 19.78 17.81
CA ALA A 80 15.18 20.15 16.41
C ALA A 80 16.26 19.50 15.53
N GLN A 81 15.93 18.37 14.93
CA GLN A 81 16.76 17.85 13.84
C GLN A 81 16.61 18.78 12.65
N ARG A 82 17.73 19.34 12.17
CA ARG A 82 17.77 20.02 10.88
C ARG A 82 17.62 18.96 9.80
N ARG A 83 16.49 18.99 9.09
CA ARG A 83 16.28 18.11 7.93
C ARG A 83 16.99 18.70 6.73
N VAL A 84 17.79 17.91 6.06
CA VAL A 84 18.25 18.23 4.71
C VAL A 84 17.07 17.91 3.79
N SER A 85 16.44 18.92 3.21
CA SER A 85 15.43 18.72 2.16
C SER A 85 16.17 18.38 0.86
N PHE A 86 15.80 17.26 0.26
CA PHE A 86 16.24 16.93 -1.09
C PHE A 86 15.14 17.38 -2.07
N VAL A 87 15.49 18.26 -3.00
CA VAL A 87 14.58 18.73 -4.05
C VAL A 87 15.20 18.36 -5.39
N PRO A 88 14.48 17.66 -6.28
CA PRO A 88 14.95 17.41 -7.63
C PRO A 88 15.25 18.70 -8.40
N THR A 89 16.24 18.61 -9.25
CA THR A 89 16.64 19.70 -10.15
C THR A 89 16.18 19.47 -11.58
N ASP A 90 15.41 18.42 -11.82
CA ASP A 90 14.80 18.10 -13.12
C ASP A 90 13.84 19.22 -13.51
N PRO A 91 13.95 19.78 -14.74
CA PRO A 91 13.30 21.04 -15.13
C PRO A 91 11.78 21.02 -15.03
N PHE A 92 11.14 19.86 -15.25
CA PHE A 92 9.68 19.73 -15.18
C PHE A 92 9.16 19.26 -13.83
N PHE A 93 10.05 18.98 -12.87
CA PHE A 93 9.66 18.63 -11.52
C PHE A 93 8.67 19.64 -10.89
N PRO A 94 8.80 20.96 -11.02
CA PRO A 94 7.81 21.92 -10.47
C PRO A 94 6.39 21.74 -11.02
N ARG A 95 6.21 21.07 -12.16
CA ARG A 95 4.92 20.74 -12.77
C ARG A 95 4.34 19.42 -12.27
N GLN A 96 5.10 18.64 -11.50
CA GLN A 96 4.72 17.34 -10.96
C GLN A 96 4.11 17.49 -9.56
N TRP A 97 2.90 18.04 -9.48
CA TRP A 97 2.22 18.32 -8.21
C TRP A 97 2.00 17.06 -7.34
N HIS A 98 1.97 15.89 -7.95
CA HIS A 98 1.74 14.62 -7.27
C HIS A 98 2.86 14.23 -6.31
N ILE A 99 4.11 14.56 -6.61
CA ILE A 99 5.25 14.19 -5.75
C ILE A 99 5.19 14.90 -4.39
N PRO A 100 5.04 16.24 -4.30
CA PRO A 100 4.83 16.88 -3.01
C PRO A 100 3.49 16.49 -2.34
N ALA A 101 2.44 16.22 -3.10
CA ALA A 101 1.14 15.85 -2.55
C ALA A 101 1.17 14.55 -1.74
N VAL A 102 2.07 13.61 -2.07
CA VAL A 102 2.30 12.36 -1.32
C VAL A 102 3.55 12.41 -0.45
N ARG A 103 4.13 13.59 -0.23
CA ARG A 103 5.34 13.83 0.56
C ARG A 103 6.55 13.00 0.11
N GLY A 104 6.71 12.88 -1.20
CA GLY A 104 7.74 12.04 -1.83
C GLY A 104 9.16 12.46 -1.45
N PHE A 105 9.51 13.75 -1.51
CA PHE A 105 10.87 14.16 -1.15
C PHE A 105 11.16 14.12 0.33
N GLU A 106 10.18 14.28 1.16
CA GLU A 106 10.37 14.09 2.59
C GLU A 106 10.75 12.65 2.87
N ALA A 107 10.14 11.69 2.15
CA ALA A 107 10.53 10.29 2.21
C ALA A 107 11.98 10.08 1.75
N TRP A 108 12.41 10.75 0.70
CA TRP A 108 13.79 10.69 0.22
C TRP A 108 14.79 11.29 1.23
N ALA A 109 14.42 12.37 1.92
CA ALA A 109 15.25 13.00 2.95
C ALA A 109 15.47 12.09 4.17
N PHE A 110 14.55 11.18 4.48
CA PHE A 110 14.69 10.29 5.63
C PHE A 110 15.83 9.27 5.47
N ARG A 111 16.08 8.75 4.25
CA ARG A 111 17.08 7.68 4.03
C ARG A 111 17.61 7.59 2.59
N PRO A 112 18.18 8.64 1.99
CA PRO A 112 18.61 8.60 0.58
C PRO A 112 19.68 7.53 0.30
N ALA A 113 20.59 7.27 1.24
CA ALA A 113 21.66 6.28 1.11
C ALA A 113 21.19 4.83 1.30
N TRP A 114 19.96 4.60 1.76
CA TRP A 114 19.44 3.28 2.13
C TRP A 114 18.36 2.76 1.18
N LEU A 115 17.98 3.54 0.21
CA LEU A 115 17.05 3.11 -0.83
C LEU A 115 17.76 2.08 -1.73
N ARG A 116 17.57 0.80 -1.39
CA ARG A 116 18.04 -0.29 -2.25
C ARG A 116 17.21 -0.29 -3.53
N PRO A 117 17.86 -0.47 -4.69
CA PRO A 117 17.12 -0.61 -5.95
C PRO A 117 16.17 -1.81 -5.87
N VAL A 118 14.88 -1.57 -6.09
CA VAL A 118 13.83 -2.60 -6.12
C VAL A 118 13.44 -2.87 -7.55
N ARG A 119 13.26 -4.15 -7.92
CA ARG A 119 12.68 -4.51 -9.21
C ARG A 119 11.17 -4.32 -9.17
N VAL A 120 10.69 -3.45 -10.06
CA VAL A 120 9.27 -3.13 -10.23
C VAL A 120 8.82 -3.64 -11.60
N ALA A 121 7.77 -4.43 -11.64
CA ALA A 121 7.18 -4.86 -12.89
C ALA A 121 6.02 -3.92 -13.27
N ILE A 122 6.06 -3.43 -14.50
CA ILE A 122 5.01 -2.68 -15.16
C ILE A 122 4.39 -3.63 -16.18
N ILE A 123 3.19 -4.11 -15.90
CA ILE A 123 2.43 -5.00 -16.77
C ILE A 123 1.41 -4.15 -17.51
N ASP A 124 1.70 -3.82 -18.77
CA ASP A 124 1.01 -2.74 -19.47
C ASP A 124 1.17 -2.86 -21.00
N SER A 125 1.03 -1.76 -21.73
CA SER A 125 1.15 -1.66 -23.18
C SER A 125 2.60 -1.76 -23.73
N GLY A 126 3.58 -1.81 -22.87
CA GLY A 126 5.00 -1.73 -23.19
C GLY A 126 5.64 -0.45 -22.65
N ILE A 127 6.79 -0.08 -23.18
CA ILE A 127 7.51 1.16 -22.88
C ILE A 127 8.22 1.66 -24.14
N ASP A 128 8.37 2.97 -24.27
CA ASP A 128 9.35 3.53 -25.21
C ASP A 128 10.75 3.34 -24.62
N GLY A 129 11.44 2.28 -25.07
CA GLY A 129 12.75 1.91 -24.55
C GLY A 129 13.87 2.90 -24.88
N ASP A 130 13.66 3.75 -25.87
CA ASP A 130 14.60 4.76 -26.32
C ASP A 130 14.39 6.12 -25.61
N HIS A 131 13.31 6.27 -24.84
CA HIS A 131 13.01 7.49 -24.10
C HIS A 131 14.13 7.82 -23.11
N PRO A 132 14.65 9.07 -23.07
CA PRO A 132 15.78 9.46 -22.23
C PRO A 132 15.63 9.11 -20.75
N GLU A 133 14.43 9.30 -20.21
CA GLU A 133 14.08 9.03 -18.80
C GLU A 133 14.27 7.56 -18.36
N PHE A 134 14.40 6.63 -19.29
CA PHE A 134 14.57 5.20 -18.97
C PHE A 134 15.96 4.66 -19.26
N ARG A 135 16.90 5.51 -19.66
CA ARG A 135 18.28 5.10 -19.91
C ARG A 135 18.91 4.48 -18.66
N GLY A 136 19.30 3.20 -18.75
CA GLY A 136 19.89 2.45 -17.64
C GLY A 136 18.91 2.02 -16.55
N LYS A 137 17.58 2.19 -16.74
CA LYS A 137 16.54 1.81 -15.79
C LYS A 137 15.97 0.42 -16.04
N LEU A 138 15.91 0.01 -17.32
CA LEU A 138 15.31 -1.23 -17.74
C LEU A 138 16.24 -2.41 -17.45
N VAL A 139 15.77 -3.39 -16.69
CA VAL A 139 16.51 -4.61 -16.35
C VAL A 139 15.94 -5.87 -16.97
N ALA A 140 14.69 -5.83 -17.42
CA ALA A 140 14.05 -6.90 -18.17
C ALA A 140 12.87 -6.35 -18.98
N ALA A 141 12.63 -6.89 -20.15
CA ALA A 141 11.44 -6.60 -20.95
C ALA A 141 10.99 -7.88 -21.66
N ASN A 142 9.69 -8.09 -21.75
CA ASN A 142 9.10 -9.21 -22.49
C ASN A 142 7.71 -8.84 -23.03
N THR A 143 7.30 -9.48 -24.12
CA THR A 143 5.94 -9.35 -24.66
C THR A 143 5.19 -10.69 -24.58
N PHE A 144 3.91 -10.62 -24.30
CA PHE A 144 3.00 -11.76 -24.19
C PHE A 144 1.89 -11.74 -25.25
N VAL A 145 1.89 -10.68 -26.08
CA VAL A 145 0.86 -10.43 -27.11
C VAL A 145 1.44 -10.15 -28.50
N GLY A 146 2.72 -10.33 -28.67
CA GLY A 146 3.43 -10.01 -29.92
C GLY A 146 4.03 -8.59 -29.93
N GLY A 147 4.80 -8.29 -30.97
CA GLY A 147 5.55 -7.05 -31.08
C GLY A 147 6.72 -6.96 -30.09
N SER A 148 7.15 -5.75 -29.80
CA SER A 148 8.23 -5.47 -28.84
C SER A 148 7.68 -4.78 -27.59
N ALA A 149 8.10 -5.22 -26.40
CA ALA A 149 7.81 -4.55 -25.15
C ALA A 149 8.51 -3.18 -25.02
N LEU A 150 9.54 -2.94 -25.84
CA LEU A 150 10.30 -1.67 -25.87
C LEU A 150 9.78 -0.70 -26.94
N ARG A 151 8.64 -1.01 -27.56
CA ARG A 151 7.94 -0.12 -28.51
C ARG A 151 6.48 0.00 -28.07
N ASP A 152 6.21 1.04 -27.33
CA ASP A 152 4.87 1.33 -26.83
C ASP A 152 4.09 2.13 -27.86
N LYS A 153 3.18 1.47 -28.58
CA LYS A 153 2.29 2.11 -29.55
C LYS A 153 1.07 2.76 -28.90
N HIS A 154 0.82 2.47 -27.65
CA HIS A 154 -0.34 2.96 -26.90
C HIS A 154 0.02 4.17 -26.01
N GLY A 155 1.26 4.18 -25.49
CA GLY A 155 1.80 5.25 -24.64
C GLY A 155 1.48 5.11 -23.16
N HIS A 156 0.49 4.29 -22.80
CA HIS A 156 0.04 4.16 -21.42
C HIS A 156 1.11 3.59 -20.49
N GLY A 157 1.77 2.50 -20.88
CA GLY A 157 2.84 1.89 -20.08
C GLY A 157 4.07 2.80 -19.95
N THR A 158 4.39 3.59 -20.99
CA THR A 158 5.44 4.61 -20.94
C THR A 158 5.10 5.69 -19.92
N PHE A 159 3.85 6.15 -19.90
CA PHE A 159 3.37 7.16 -18.95
C PHE A 159 3.46 6.65 -17.51
N VAL A 160 2.96 5.44 -17.25
CA VAL A 160 3.04 4.75 -15.95
C VAL A 160 4.49 4.60 -15.49
N ALA A 161 5.39 4.19 -16.40
CA ALA A 161 6.81 4.01 -16.10
C ALA A 161 7.49 5.31 -15.66
N GLY A 162 7.15 6.44 -16.29
CA GLY A 162 7.66 7.75 -15.93
C GLY A 162 7.29 8.17 -14.51
N LEU A 163 6.01 8.01 -14.14
CA LEU A 163 5.53 8.30 -12.78
C LEU A 163 6.26 7.47 -11.72
N ILE A 164 6.48 6.17 -12.02
CA ILE A 164 7.13 5.26 -11.07
C ILE A 164 8.62 5.57 -10.96
N GLY A 165 9.34 5.63 -12.08
CA GLY A 165 10.76 5.49 -12.02
C GLY A 165 11.58 6.23 -13.10
N ALA A 166 11.09 7.36 -13.64
CA ALA A 166 11.93 8.26 -14.43
C ALA A 166 13.24 8.58 -13.71
N ARG A 167 14.26 8.87 -14.47
CA ARG A 167 15.58 9.20 -13.92
C ARG A 167 15.52 10.48 -13.08
N LEU A 168 16.49 10.63 -12.23
CA LEU A 168 16.77 11.86 -11.51
C LEU A 168 18.16 12.32 -11.92
N ASP A 169 18.25 13.18 -12.91
CA ASP A 169 19.53 13.50 -13.56
C ASP A 169 19.65 14.93 -14.11
N ASN A 170 18.79 15.83 -13.66
CA ASN A 170 18.68 17.22 -14.08
C ASN A 170 18.11 17.38 -15.51
N GLU A 171 17.42 16.37 -16.02
CA GLU A 171 16.71 16.38 -17.30
C GLU A 171 15.24 16.00 -17.07
N GLY A 172 14.32 16.47 -17.90
CA GLY A 172 12.92 16.04 -17.94
C GLY A 172 12.17 16.10 -16.60
N ILE A 173 11.70 14.94 -16.12
CA ILE A 173 10.85 14.77 -14.94
C ILE A 173 11.52 13.89 -13.87
N ALA A 174 11.03 13.97 -12.64
CA ALA A 174 11.44 13.08 -11.56
C ALA A 174 10.46 11.90 -11.41
N GLY A 175 10.94 10.66 -11.43
CA GLY A 175 10.16 9.50 -11.00
C GLY A 175 10.06 9.44 -9.48
N LEU A 176 8.88 9.18 -8.91
CA LEU A 176 8.71 9.14 -7.45
C LEU A 176 9.62 8.08 -6.81
N ALA A 177 9.77 6.92 -7.44
CA ALA A 177 10.72 5.88 -7.04
C ALA A 177 11.93 5.83 -8.00
N PHE A 178 12.61 6.95 -8.20
CA PHE A 178 13.74 7.06 -9.13
C PHE A 178 14.85 6.01 -8.96
N PRO A 179 15.09 5.34 -7.80
CA PRO A 179 16.06 4.24 -7.70
C PRO A 179 15.54 2.91 -8.25
N ALA A 180 14.25 2.80 -8.61
CA ALA A 180 13.65 1.56 -9.10
C ALA A 180 14.37 0.98 -10.31
N ARG A 181 14.36 -0.35 -10.42
CA ARG A 181 14.77 -1.12 -11.59
C ARG A 181 13.54 -1.63 -12.30
N LEU A 182 13.28 -1.12 -13.49
CA LEU A 182 12.03 -1.36 -14.21
C LEU A 182 12.09 -2.66 -15.00
N MET A 183 11.05 -3.46 -14.84
CA MET A 183 10.76 -4.65 -15.65
C MET A 183 9.47 -4.40 -16.43
N VAL A 184 9.47 -4.57 -17.72
CA VAL A 184 8.33 -4.26 -18.58
C VAL A 184 7.76 -5.54 -19.19
N ALA A 185 6.48 -5.77 -19.00
CA ALA A 185 5.72 -6.86 -19.57
C ALA A 185 4.58 -6.32 -20.44
N LYS A 186 4.72 -6.43 -21.77
CA LYS A 186 3.67 -5.99 -22.70
C LYS A 186 2.58 -7.05 -22.74
N VAL A 187 1.37 -6.66 -22.33
CA VAL A 187 0.16 -7.49 -22.34
C VAL A 187 -1.00 -6.85 -23.11
N VAL A 188 -0.88 -5.58 -23.47
CA VAL A 188 -1.88 -4.87 -24.28
C VAL A 188 -1.57 -5.09 -25.75
N ARG A 189 -2.54 -5.61 -26.50
CA ARG A 189 -2.48 -5.74 -27.96
C ARG A 189 -2.61 -4.37 -28.63
N ASP A 190 -2.29 -4.31 -29.92
CA ASP A 190 -2.41 -3.06 -30.69
C ASP A 190 -3.87 -2.56 -30.82
N ASP A 191 -4.87 -3.42 -30.59
CA ASP A 191 -6.30 -3.09 -30.52
C ASP A 191 -6.78 -2.66 -29.11
N GLY A 192 -5.87 -2.52 -28.14
CA GLY A 192 -6.18 -2.13 -26.77
C GLY A 192 -6.66 -3.28 -25.86
N VAL A 193 -6.80 -4.49 -26.39
CA VAL A 193 -7.29 -5.64 -25.61
C VAL A 193 -6.17 -6.27 -24.80
N VAL A 194 -6.49 -6.66 -23.56
CA VAL A 194 -5.61 -7.43 -22.66
C VAL A 194 -6.12 -8.86 -22.56
N PRO A 195 -5.47 -9.85 -23.19
CA PRO A 195 -5.81 -11.24 -22.99
C PRO A 195 -5.44 -11.68 -21.56
N LEU A 196 -6.38 -12.28 -20.83
CA LEU A 196 -6.19 -12.74 -19.45
C LEU A 196 -5.02 -13.72 -19.29
N GLU A 197 -4.78 -14.58 -20.30
CA GLU A 197 -3.64 -15.49 -20.25
C GLU A 197 -2.29 -14.76 -20.40
N ALA A 198 -2.26 -13.68 -21.19
CA ALA A 198 -1.06 -12.86 -21.35
C ALA A 198 -0.72 -12.15 -20.04
N GLU A 199 -1.72 -11.59 -19.36
CA GLU A 199 -1.58 -10.98 -18.06
C GLU A 199 -1.09 -11.97 -17.00
N ALA A 200 -1.75 -13.13 -16.86
CA ALA A 200 -1.37 -14.15 -15.90
C ALA A 200 0.07 -14.65 -16.12
N ARG A 201 0.48 -14.83 -17.38
CA ARG A 201 1.86 -15.20 -17.75
C ARG A 201 2.85 -14.08 -17.44
N ALA A 202 2.46 -12.83 -17.62
CA ALA A 202 3.28 -11.66 -17.31
C ALA A 202 3.50 -11.50 -15.80
N ILE A 203 2.46 -11.66 -14.98
CA ILE A 203 2.56 -11.66 -13.53
C ILE A 203 3.55 -12.74 -13.07
N ARG A 204 3.38 -13.97 -13.52
CA ARG A 204 4.31 -15.05 -13.21
C ARG A 204 5.75 -14.73 -13.65
N TRP A 205 5.92 -14.30 -14.91
CA TRP A 205 7.24 -13.93 -15.45
C TRP A 205 7.94 -12.86 -14.59
N ALA A 206 7.20 -11.86 -14.13
CA ALA A 206 7.72 -10.79 -13.30
C ALA A 206 8.28 -11.30 -11.97
N VAL A 207 7.48 -12.08 -11.23
CA VAL A 207 7.88 -12.62 -9.92
C VAL A 207 9.00 -13.65 -10.04
N ASP A 208 8.96 -14.52 -11.02
CA ASP A 208 10.02 -15.53 -11.26
C ASP A 208 11.37 -14.86 -11.58
N ARG A 209 11.34 -13.61 -12.06
CA ARG A 209 12.54 -12.75 -12.29
C ARG A 209 12.83 -11.78 -11.16
N GLY A 210 12.14 -11.91 -10.04
CA GLY A 210 12.42 -11.21 -8.79
C GLY A 210 11.82 -9.81 -8.70
N ALA A 211 10.73 -9.52 -9.43
CA ALA A 211 9.91 -8.36 -9.14
C ALA A 211 9.41 -8.43 -7.69
N ARG A 212 9.49 -7.31 -6.98
CA ARG A 212 9.03 -7.17 -5.60
C ARG A 212 7.80 -6.29 -5.47
N VAL A 213 7.54 -5.48 -6.48
CA VAL A 213 6.32 -4.70 -6.63
C VAL A 213 5.84 -4.87 -8.07
N ILE A 214 4.54 -5.06 -8.25
CA ILE A 214 3.88 -5.22 -9.54
C ILE A 214 2.83 -4.13 -9.66
N ASN A 215 2.87 -3.38 -10.75
CA ASN A 215 1.85 -2.43 -11.13
C ASN A 215 0.95 -3.02 -12.22
N LEU A 216 -0.37 -3.02 -11.97
CA LEU A 216 -1.43 -3.41 -12.88
C LEU A 216 -2.36 -2.21 -13.10
N SER A 217 -1.96 -1.33 -14.02
CA SER A 217 -2.77 -0.18 -14.44
C SER A 217 -3.76 -0.55 -15.54
N LEU A 218 -4.37 -1.71 -15.43
CA LEU A 218 -5.30 -2.32 -16.35
C LEU A 218 -6.37 -3.07 -15.56
N GLY A 219 -7.44 -3.48 -16.22
CA GLY A 219 -8.43 -4.30 -15.54
C GLY A 219 -9.72 -4.48 -16.33
N GLY A 220 -10.59 -5.31 -15.76
CA GLY A 220 -11.91 -5.61 -16.26
C GLY A 220 -13.02 -5.24 -15.27
N LEU A 221 -14.20 -4.95 -15.79
CA LEU A 221 -15.35 -4.53 -14.99
C LEU A 221 -15.74 -5.61 -13.96
N ARG A 222 -15.91 -5.22 -12.72
CA ARG A 222 -16.63 -6.02 -11.72
C ARG A 222 -18.08 -5.58 -11.70
N ASP A 223 -18.98 -6.48 -12.08
CA ASP A 223 -20.43 -6.30 -11.98
C ASP A 223 -21.06 -7.44 -11.16
N PRO A 224 -21.23 -7.25 -9.83
CA PRO A 224 -21.79 -8.30 -8.97
C PRO A 224 -23.22 -8.71 -9.33
N PHE A 225 -23.95 -7.89 -10.10
CA PHE A 225 -25.36 -8.12 -10.45
C PHE A 225 -25.56 -8.71 -11.83
N ASP A 226 -24.54 -8.61 -12.72
CA ASP A 226 -24.63 -9.16 -14.07
C ASP A 226 -23.44 -10.07 -14.41
N PRO A 227 -23.63 -11.39 -14.35
CA PRO A 227 -22.58 -12.36 -14.68
C PRO A 227 -22.00 -12.22 -16.09
N ASN A 228 -22.78 -11.64 -17.02
CA ASN A 228 -22.35 -11.50 -18.41
C ASN A 228 -21.42 -10.29 -18.62
N HIS A 229 -21.47 -9.35 -17.69
CA HIS A 229 -20.60 -8.17 -17.66
C HIS A 229 -19.48 -8.26 -16.62
N ASP A 230 -19.56 -9.23 -15.70
CA ASP A 230 -18.54 -9.45 -14.67
C ASP A 230 -17.33 -10.16 -15.24
N SER A 231 -16.17 -9.51 -15.21
CA SER A 231 -14.93 -10.01 -15.82
C SER A 231 -14.08 -10.87 -14.88
N TYR A 232 -14.63 -11.37 -13.76
CA TYR A 232 -13.88 -12.22 -12.84
C TYR A 232 -13.20 -13.40 -13.53
N SER A 233 -11.89 -13.54 -13.31
CA SER A 233 -11.09 -14.64 -13.85
C SER A 233 -10.40 -15.44 -12.74
N PRO A 234 -10.70 -16.76 -12.60
CA PRO A 234 -9.93 -17.63 -11.71
C PRO A 234 -8.45 -17.74 -12.10
N LEU A 235 -8.12 -17.53 -13.38
CA LEU A 235 -6.76 -17.56 -13.89
C LEU A 235 -5.97 -16.34 -13.36
N GLU A 236 -6.53 -15.14 -13.52
CA GLU A 236 -5.98 -13.89 -13.00
C GLU A 236 -5.79 -13.96 -11.49
N ALA A 237 -6.85 -14.36 -10.77
CA ALA A 237 -6.79 -14.53 -9.33
C ALA A 237 -5.71 -15.52 -8.86
N SER A 238 -5.48 -16.60 -9.62
CA SER A 238 -4.41 -17.57 -9.31
C SER A 238 -3.01 -17.00 -9.59
N ALA A 239 -2.88 -16.15 -10.61
CA ALA A 239 -1.61 -15.48 -10.91
C ALA A 239 -1.26 -14.44 -9.85
N VAL A 240 -2.23 -13.65 -9.39
CA VAL A 240 -2.07 -12.71 -8.27
C VAL A 240 -1.68 -13.44 -6.99
N GLU A 241 -2.40 -14.51 -6.63
CA GLU A 241 -2.07 -15.35 -5.47
C GLU A 241 -0.65 -15.91 -5.55
N TYR A 242 -0.22 -16.36 -6.73
CA TYR A 242 1.16 -16.79 -6.94
C TYR A 242 2.17 -15.68 -6.66
N ALA A 243 1.89 -14.44 -7.12
CA ALA A 243 2.75 -13.28 -6.88
C ALA A 243 2.86 -12.95 -5.40
N VAL A 244 1.73 -12.93 -4.69
CA VAL A 244 1.66 -12.68 -3.23
C VAL A 244 2.46 -13.74 -2.46
N ARG A 245 2.28 -15.03 -2.76
CA ARG A 245 3.07 -16.13 -2.17
C ARG A 245 4.57 -16.00 -2.40
N LYS A 246 4.98 -15.36 -3.49
CA LYS A 246 6.39 -15.04 -3.78
C LYS A 246 6.87 -13.74 -3.10
N GLY A 247 6.01 -13.09 -2.33
CA GLY A 247 6.31 -11.89 -1.56
C GLY A 247 6.33 -10.60 -2.39
N ALA A 248 5.66 -10.59 -3.54
CA ALA A 248 5.47 -9.38 -4.33
C ALA A 248 4.25 -8.60 -3.83
N VAL A 249 4.38 -7.27 -3.70
CA VAL A 249 3.25 -6.35 -3.52
C VAL A 249 2.59 -6.15 -4.86
N VAL A 250 1.28 -6.38 -4.95
CA VAL A 250 0.49 -6.17 -6.16
C VAL A 250 -0.37 -4.93 -5.98
N VAL A 251 -0.23 -3.96 -6.86
CA VAL A 251 -0.96 -2.68 -6.86
C VAL A 251 -1.77 -2.59 -8.14
N ALA A 252 -3.04 -2.28 -8.04
CA ALA A 252 -3.92 -2.16 -9.19
C ALA A 252 -4.86 -0.95 -9.13
N ALA A 253 -5.22 -0.44 -10.29
CA ALA A 253 -6.20 0.62 -10.45
C ALA A 253 -7.62 0.10 -10.17
N VAL A 254 -8.43 0.85 -9.40
CA VAL A 254 -9.84 0.47 -9.18
C VAL A 254 -10.72 0.62 -10.43
N GLY A 255 -10.22 1.26 -11.49
CA GLY A 255 -10.93 1.47 -12.76
C GLY A 255 -11.53 2.87 -12.93
N ASN A 256 -11.85 3.20 -14.19
CA ASN A 256 -12.32 4.52 -14.59
C ASN A 256 -13.78 4.53 -15.07
N GLY A 257 -14.51 3.44 -14.87
CA GLY A 257 -15.88 3.32 -15.34
C GLY A 257 -16.05 3.17 -16.86
N ASP A 258 -14.97 2.90 -17.61
CA ASP A 258 -15.00 2.87 -19.09
C ASP A 258 -15.99 1.87 -19.68
N GLN A 259 -16.29 0.79 -18.95
CA GLN A 259 -17.24 -0.26 -19.35
C GLN A 259 -18.50 -0.25 -18.47
N ALA A 260 -18.63 0.70 -17.56
CA ALA A 260 -19.72 0.76 -16.61
C ALA A 260 -20.98 1.38 -17.23
N ARG A 261 -22.13 1.00 -16.68
CA ARG A 261 -23.45 1.53 -17.12
C ARG A 261 -23.71 2.94 -16.60
N GLU A 262 -23.01 3.35 -15.53
CA GLU A 262 -23.16 4.65 -14.87
C GLU A 262 -21.82 5.14 -14.32
N LEU A 263 -21.66 6.43 -14.16
CA LEU A 263 -20.53 7.07 -13.51
C LEU A 263 -21.03 7.87 -12.30
N PRO A 264 -20.35 7.78 -11.19
CA PRO A 264 -19.21 6.89 -10.87
C PRO A 264 -19.67 5.45 -10.67
N TRP A 265 -18.88 4.50 -11.14
CA TRP A 265 -19.15 3.08 -10.90
C TRP A 265 -18.85 2.69 -9.44
N LYS A 266 -19.72 1.85 -8.85
CA LYS A 266 -19.70 1.55 -7.40
C LYS A 266 -18.86 0.35 -7.02
N TYR A 267 -18.13 -0.24 -7.96
CA TYR A 267 -17.33 -1.44 -7.74
C TYR A 267 -15.94 -1.26 -8.34
N ALA A 268 -14.93 -1.66 -7.57
CA ALA A 268 -13.57 -1.74 -8.08
C ALA A 268 -13.49 -2.80 -9.18
N SER A 269 -12.73 -2.53 -10.22
CA SER A 269 -12.44 -3.48 -11.29
C SER A 269 -11.50 -4.58 -10.82
N TYR A 270 -11.46 -5.71 -11.53
CA TYR A 270 -10.40 -6.68 -11.37
C TYR A 270 -9.15 -6.19 -12.12
N PRO A 271 -7.91 -6.46 -11.62
CA PRO A 271 -7.60 -7.27 -10.44
C PRO A 271 -7.65 -6.52 -9.10
N ALA A 272 -7.96 -5.22 -9.03
CA ALA A 272 -8.02 -4.48 -7.76
C ALA A 272 -8.99 -5.14 -6.76
N ALA A 273 -10.11 -5.72 -7.24
CA ALA A 273 -11.07 -6.44 -6.42
C ALA A 273 -10.69 -7.93 -6.17
N LEU A 274 -9.40 -8.21 -6.05
CA LEU A 274 -8.90 -9.53 -5.62
C LEU A 274 -8.22 -9.41 -4.26
N PRO A 275 -8.26 -10.47 -3.43
CA PRO A 275 -7.54 -10.49 -2.17
C PRO A 275 -6.05 -10.15 -2.33
N HIS A 276 -5.47 -9.44 -1.35
CA HIS A 276 -4.07 -9.00 -1.30
C HIS A 276 -3.63 -8.03 -2.42
N VAL A 277 -4.51 -7.60 -3.29
CA VAL A 277 -4.23 -6.52 -4.23
C VAL A 277 -4.53 -5.19 -3.55
N LEU A 278 -3.61 -4.25 -3.64
CA LEU A 278 -3.82 -2.88 -3.15
C LEU A 278 -4.56 -2.08 -4.22
N GLY A 279 -5.87 -1.91 -4.04
CA GLY A 279 -6.76 -1.19 -4.94
C GLY A 279 -6.62 0.33 -4.77
N VAL A 280 -6.41 1.05 -5.87
CA VAL A 280 -6.07 2.46 -5.84
C VAL A 280 -7.07 3.32 -6.59
N SER A 281 -7.70 4.28 -5.91
CA SER A 281 -8.53 5.34 -6.48
C SER A 281 -7.74 6.61 -6.80
N ALA A 282 -8.32 7.46 -7.63
CA ALA A 282 -7.71 8.71 -8.07
C ALA A 282 -8.15 9.90 -7.22
N LEU A 283 -7.22 10.82 -6.95
CA LEU A 283 -7.48 12.15 -6.40
C LEU A 283 -7.09 13.23 -7.39
N ALA A 284 -7.91 14.26 -7.48
CA ALA A 284 -7.56 15.51 -8.12
C ALA A 284 -6.70 16.40 -7.21
N ARG A 285 -6.12 17.46 -7.78
CA ARG A 285 -5.24 18.36 -7.06
C ARG A 285 -5.90 19.10 -5.89
N ASP A 286 -7.21 19.32 -5.97
CA ASP A 286 -8.01 19.94 -4.91
C ASP A 286 -8.44 18.96 -3.80
N GLY A 287 -8.03 17.69 -3.89
CA GLY A 287 -8.38 16.63 -2.96
C GLY A 287 -9.70 15.92 -3.26
N SER A 288 -10.44 16.33 -4.28
CA SER A 288 -11.66 15.65 -4.69
C SER A 288 -11.38 14.32 -5.39
N VAL A 289 -12.36 13.40 -5.35
CA VAL A 289 -12.33 12.15 -6.11
C VAL A 289 -13.05 12.36 -7.43
N PRO A 290 -12.35 12.27 -8.59
CA PRO A 290 -12.95 12.47 -9.89
C PRO A 290 -14.10 11.50 -10.19
N MET A 291 -15.04 11.92 -11.05
CA MET A 291 -16.19 11.10 -11.41
C MET A 291 -15.84 9.82 -12.15
N PHE A 292 -14.72 9.80 -12.85
CA PHE A 292 -14.25 8.59 -13.52
C PHE A 292 -13.75 7.52 -12.54
N SER A 293 -13.21 7.90 -11.38
CA SER A 293 -12.67 6.92 -10.43
C SER A 293 -13.78 6.02 -9.89
N ASN A 294 -13.65 4.72 -10.09
CA ASN A 294 -14.53 3.73 -9.48
C ASN A 294 -14.46 3.83 -7.96
N ARG A 295 -15.49 3.35 -7.29
CA ARG A 295 -15.66 3.42 -5.84
C ARG A 295 -15.99 2.04 -5.32
N ASP A 296 -15.51 1.72 -4.12
CA ASP A 296 -15.80 0.41 -3.53
C ASP A 296 -15.57 0.44 -2.03
N ASP A 297 -16.55 0.03 -1.24
CA ASP A 297 -16.44 -0.04 0.21
C ASP A 297 -15.45 -1.13 0.69
N LEU A 298 -15.12 -2.11 -0.17
CA LEU A 298 -14.32 -3.26 0.19
C LEU A 298 -12.94 -3.30 -0.47
N TYR A 299 -12.84 -2.87 -1.73
CA TYR A 299 -11.65 -3.04 -2.57
C TYR A 299 -11.00 -1.72 -3.02
N ASN A 300 -11.50 -0.59 -2.54
CA ASN A 300 -10.76 0.65 -2.63
C ASN A 300 -9.97 0.82 -1.34
N ASP A 301 -8.66 0.59 -1.41
CA ASP A 301 -7.83 0.55 -0.22
C ASP A 301 -7.15 1.88 0.07
N ILE A 302 -6.70 2.57 -0.98
CA ILE A 302 -5.95 3.82 -0.82
C ILE A 302 -6.16 4.73 -2.04
N ALA A 303 -6.05 6.03 -1.84
CA ALA A 303 -6.11 7.02 -2.91
C ALA A 303 -4.74 7.64 -3.18
N ALA A 304 -4.52 8.06 -4.42
CA ALA A 304 -3.34 8.84 -4.79
C ALA A 304 -3.67 9.84 -5.90
N PRO A 305 -2.82 10.86 -6.13
CA PRO A 305 -2.96 11.73 -7.29
C PRO A 305 -3.17 10.94 -8.59
N GLY A 306 -4.23 11.24 -9.31
CA GLY A 306 -4.62 10.54 -10.53
C GLY A 306 -5.26 11.45 -11.58
N ASP A 307 -5.19 12.76 -11.39
CA ASP A 307 -5.72 13.75 -12.32
C ASP A 307 -4.68 14.83 -12.62
N ASP A 308 -4.61 15.27 -13.86
CA ASP A 308 -3.66 16.29 -14.35
C ASP A 308 -2.19 15.97 -13.99
N LEU A 309 -1.75 14.75 -14.23
CA LEU A 309 -0.38 14.32 -13.96
C LEU A 309 0.51 14.48 -15.19
N LEU A 310 1.67 15.08 -15.01
CA LEU A 310 2.72 15.17 -16.04
C LEU A 310 3.62 13.93 -15.98
N SER A 311 3.78 13.24 -17.13
CA SER A 311 4.67 12.09 -17.27
C SER A 311 5.19 11.92 -18.70
N THR A 312 6.02 10.91 -18.90
CA THR A 312 6.61 10.51 -20.18
C THR A 312 5.59 9.96 -21.17
N LEU A 313 5.79 10.23 -22.44
CA LEU A 313 5.00 9.63 -23.52
C LEU A 313 5.92 9.34 -24.72
N PRO A 314 5.71 8.27 -25.50
CA PRO A 314 6.50 8.00 -26.69
C PRO A 314 6.48 9.17 -27.68
N TYR A 315 7.65 9.59 -28.15
CA TYR A 315 7.74 10.68 -29.12
C TYR A 315 6.92 10.44 -30.37
N SER A 316 6.85 9.17 -30.82
CA SER A 316 6.04 8.75 -31.96
C SER A 316 4.55 9.08 -31.82
N LEU A 317 4.03 9.08 -30.59
CA LEU A 317 2.63 9.42 -30.30
C LEU A 317 2.42 10.93 -30.16
N THR A 318 3.37 11.64 -29.59
CA THR A 318 3.29 13.11 -29.47
C THR A 318 3.41 13.83 -30.80
N ALA A 319 4.14 13.25 -31.76
CA ALA A 319 4.19 13.77 -33.12
C ALA A 319 2.83 13.69 -33.83
N LEU A 320 1.99 12.69 -33.48
CA LEU A 320 0.63 12.53 -34.01
C LEU A 320 -0.39 13.43 -33.29
N ARG A 321 -0.08 13.87 -32.05
CA ARG A 321 -0.95 14.73 -31.22
C ARG A 321 -0.14 15.89 -30.67
N PRO A 322 0.19 16.88 -31.52
CA PRO A 322 1.17 17.91 -31.21
C PRO A 322 0.72 18.90 -30.13
N THR A 323 -0.57 19.01 -29.86
CA THR A 323 -1.09 19.99 -28.90
C THR A 323 -1.72 19.33 -27.67
N CYS A 324 -1.51 19.94 -26.52
CA CYS A 324 -2.14 19.54 -25.27
C CYS A 324 -3.65 19.72 -25.25
N LEU A 325 -4.14 20.73 -25.99
CA LEU A 325 -5.58 21.00 -26.09
C LEU A 325 -6.35 19.82 -26.67
N GLU A 326 -5.74 19.07 -27.62
CA GLU A 326 -6.33 17.84 -28.15
C GLU A 326 -6.43 16.71 -27.12
N GLN A 327 -5.70 16.83 -26.01
CA GLN A 327 -5.73 15.91 -24.88
C GLN A 327 -6.55 16.44 -23.70
N GLY A 328 -7.17 17.62 -23.83
CA GLY A 328 -7.98 18.23 -22.79
C GLY A 328 -7.22 19.03 -21.73
N TYR A 329 -5.92 19.31 -21.93
CA TYR A 329 -5.10 20.08 -20.99
C TYR A 329 -4.52 21.34 -21.61
N SER A 330 -4.44 22.42 -20.82
CA SER A 330 -3.91 23.72 -21.27
C SER A 330 -2.40 23.80 -21.37
N GLU A 331 -1.68 22.94 -20.62
CA GLU A 331 -0.22 22.97 -20.55
C GLU A 331 0.38 21.57 -20.69
N CYS A 332 1.29 21.40 -21.62
CA CYS A 332 2.13 20.22 -21.75
C CYS A 332 3.61 20.58 -21.69
N GLY A 333 4.43 19.57 -21.44
CA GLY A 333 5.87 19.66 -21.58
C GLY A 333 6.31 19.60 -23.06
N PRO A 334 7.61 19.40 -23.30
CA PRO A 334 8.15 19.02 -24.59
C PRO A 334 7.48 17.76 -25.17
N PRO A 335 7.74 17.42 -26.43
CA PRO A 335 7.09 16.29 -27.11
C PRO A 335 7.12 14.97 -26.36
N GLU A 336 8.13 14.72 -25.53
CA GLU A 336 8.32 13.48 -24.77
C GLU A 336 7.47 13.43 -23.50
N PHE A 337 6.75 14.50 -23.14
CA PHE A 337 5.98 14.59 -21.90
C PHE A 337 4.57 15.09 -22.18
N ARG A 338 3.60 14.51 -21.49
CA ARG A 338 2.18 14.90 -21.59
C ARG A 338 1.51 14.78 -20.23
N ARG A 339 0.36 15.42 -20.12
CA ARG A 339 -0.53 15.27 -18.98
C ARG A 339 -1.52 14.14 -19.21
N GLY A 340 -1.96 13.53 -18.14
CA GLY A 340 -2.93 12.44 -18.17
C GLY A 340 -3.72 12.33 -16.90
N GLN A 341 -4.84 11.61 -16.96
CA GLN A 341 -5.70 11.31 -15.83
C GLN A 341 -6.13 9.84 -15.85
N GLY A 342 -6.41 9.28 -14.68
CA GLY A 342 -6.88 7.91 -14.51
C GLY A 342 -6.41 7.28 -13.21
N THR A 343 -7.18 6.31 -12.71
CA THR A 343 -6.78 5.45 -11.59
C THR A 343 -5.52 4.64 -11.91
N SER A 344 -5.25 4.41 -13.19
CA SER A 344 -4.00 3.83 -13.71
C SER A 344 -2.76 4.61 -13.24
N PHE A 345 -2.85 5.93 -13.23
CA PHE A 345 -1.73 6.80 -12.84
C PHE A 345 -1.65 6.94 -11.32
N ALA A 346 -2.78 6.94 -10.63
CA ALA A 346 -2.81 6.85 -9.18
C ALA A 346 -2.16 5.55 -8.67
N SER A 347 -2.45 4.40 -9.31
CA SER A 347 -1.80 3.13 -8.96
C SER A 347 -0.29 3.15 -9.20
N ALA A 348 0.18 3.85 -10.23
CA ALA A 348 1.61 4.06 -10.47
C ALA A 348 2.28 4.82 -9.31
N ILE A 349 1.62 5.85 -8.77
CA ILE A 349 2.13 6.62 -7.62
C ILE A 349 2.18 5.75 -6.36
N VAL A 350 1.14 4.92 -6.11
CA VAL A 350 1.15 3.97 -4.97
C VAL A 350 2.21 2.89 -5.17
N THR A 351 2.39 2.38 -6.39
CA THR A 351 3.47 1.45 -6.75
C THR A 351 4.84 2.04 -6.43
N ALA A 352 5.05 3.32 -6.75
CA ALA A 352 6.28 4.01 -6.40
C ALA A 352 6.46 4.15 -4.88
N GLY A 353 5.41 4.47 -4.13
CA GLY A 353 5.42 4.50 -2.66
C GLY A 353 5.77 3.13 -2.05
N ALA A 354 5.13 2.06 -2.53
CA ALA A 354 5.43 0.68 -2.15
C ALA A 354 6.90 0.30 -2.45
N THR A 355 7.42 0.77 -3.58
CA THR A 355 8.80 0.55 -4.01
C THR A 355 9.80 1.23 -3.07
N ILE A 356 9.54 2.48 -2.69
CA ILE A 356 10.37 3.24 -1.74
C ILE A 356 10.36 2.54 -0.38
N LEU A 357 9.18 2.17 0.12
CA LEU A 357 9.05 1.47 1.40
C LEU A 357 9.78 0.12 1.38
N ARG A 358 9.64 -0.67 0.31
CA ARG A 358 10.36 -1.94 0.12
C ARG A 358 11.88 -1.74 0.06
N GLY A 359 12.35 -0.68 -0.61
CA GLY A 359 13.77 -0.35 -0.69
C GLY A 359 14.37 0.09 0.64
N SER A 360 13.58 0.81 1.46
CA SER A 360 13.98 1.27 2.80
C SER A 360 13.86 0.17 3.87
N ARG A 361 12.91 -0.75 3.70
CA ARG A 361 12.58 -1.84 4.63
C ARG A 361 12.48 -3.18 3.88
N PRO A 362 13.61 -3.76 3.47
CA PRO A 362 13.63 -5.03 2.72
C PRO A 362 13.21 -6.24 3.57
N ASP A 363 13.16 -6.10 4.87
CA ASP A 363 12.73 -7.07 5.87
C ASP A 363 11.21 -7.31 5.89
N LEU A 364 10.42 -6.34 5.41
CA LEU A 364 8.96 -6.43 5.46
C LEU A 364 8.39 -7.41 4.41
N GLY A 365 7.36 -8.14 4.78
CA GLY A 365 6.52 -8.91 3.86
C GLY A 365 5.63 -8.02 2.97
N ALA A 366 5.02 -8.60 1.92
CA ALA A 366 4.12 -7.86 1.04
C ALA A 366 2.92 -7.30 1.79
N GLY A 367 2.25 -8.10 2.61
CA GLY A 367 1.12 -7.68 3.43
C GLY A 367 1.50 -6.58 4.41
N GLN A 368 2.64 -6.69 5.08
CA GLN A 368 3.12 -5.64 5.99
C GLN A 368 3.36 -4.31 5.26
N ILE A 369 3.83 -4.33 4.02
CA ILE A 369 3.98 -3.11 3.20
C ILE A 369 2.60 -2.53 2.89
N ARG A 370 1.64 -3.35 2.48
CA ARG A 370 0.25 -2.94 2.25
C ARG A 370 -0.33 -2.28 3.50
N THR A 371 -0.32 -2.97 4.63
CA THR A 371 -0.80 -2.46 5.93
C THR A 371 -0.16 -1.13 6.32
N ILE A 372 1.15 -0.96 6.10
CA ILE A 372 1.83 0.31 6.41
C ILE A 372 1.32 1.44 5.52
N LEU A 373 1.20 1.20 4.21
CA LEU A 373 0.71 2.21 3.26
C LEU A 373 -0.70 2.66 3.61
N GLU A 374 -1.61 1.73 3.91
CA GLU A 374 -2.98 2.02 4.30
C GLU A 374 -3.05 2.77 5.64
N ARG A 375 -2.35 2.29 6.67
CA ARG A 375 -2.39 2.89 8.01
C ARG A 375 -1.62 4.20 8.15
N SER A 376 -0.75 4.52 7.22
CA SER A 376 -0.05 5.80 7.15
C SER A 376 -0.70 6.81 6.21
N ALA A 377 -1.74 6.41 5.49
CA ALA A 377 -2.49 7.28 4.59
C ALA A 377 -3.11 8.46 5.35
N VAL A 378 -3.27 9.58 4.67
CA VAL A 378 -3.92 10.77 5.21
C VAL A 378 -5.40 10.69 4.86
N ASP A 379 -6.23 10.52 5.88
CA ASP A 379 -7.68 10.46 5.74
C ASP A 379 -8.21 11.64 4.91
N GLN A 380 -9.11 11.33 3.97
CA GLN A 380 -9.72 12.32 3.10
C GLN A 380 -11.11 12.68 3.62
N THR A 381 -11.34 13.96 3.80
CA THR A 381 -12.59 14.50 4.32
C THR A 381 -12.93 15.80 3.59
N SER A 382 -14.05 16.41 3.93
CA SER A 382 -14.38 17.75 3.42
C SER A 382 -13.32 18.80 3.72
N ALA A 383 -12.57 18.64 4.82
CA ALA A 383 -11.46 19.53 5.18
C ALA A 383 -10.24 19.38 4.28
N THR A 384 -10.03 18.22 3.65
CA THR A 384 -8.94 17.94 2.71
C THR A 384 -9.36 18.05 1.24
N GLY A 385 -10.61 18.48 0.96
CA GLY A 385 -11.12 18.70 -0.39
C GLY A 385 -12.13 17.65 -0.87
N CYS A 386 -12.23 16.50 -0.22
CA CYS A 386 -13.19 15.47 -0.57
C CYS A 386 -14.53 15.67 0.14
N ARG A 387 -15.45 16.41 -0.48
CA ARG A 387 -16.74 16.74 0.15
C ARG A 387 -17.65 15.55 0.48
N ARG A 388 -17.41 14.39 -0.17
CA ARG A 388 -18.21 13.17 -0.01
C ARG A 388 -17.50 12.07 0.76
N CYS A 389 -16.22 12.25 1.06
CA CYS A 389 -15.48 11.31 1.88
C CYS A 389 -15.92 11.42 3.34
N THR A 390 -16.01 10.31 4.00
CA THR A 390 -16.29 10.20 5.44
C THR A 390 -14.99 9.98 6.21
N ALA A 391 -15.02 10.23 7.51
CA ALA A 391 -13.86 9.92 8.35
C ALA A 391 -13.57 8.41 8.35
N ASP A 392 -12.32 8.06 8.51
CA ASP A 392 -11.79 6.71 8.40
C ASP A 392 -11.92 6.15 6.96
N ARG A 393 -12.10 4.84 6.80
CA ARG A 393 -12.21 4.20 5.50
C ARG A 393 -13.55 4.49 4.81
N ASP A 394 -13.50 4.89 3.55
CA ASP A 394 -14.69 5.12 2.72
C ASP A 394 -14.54 4.58 1.28
N ALA A 395 -15.66 4.46 0.57
CA ALA A 395 -15.71 3.93 -0.79
C ALA A 395 -14.97 4.77 -1.84
N LEU A 396 -14.68 6.05 -1.56
CA LEU A 396 -14.13 6.99 -2.53
C LEU A 396 -12.60 7.02 -2.48
N SER A 397 -12.04 7.03 -1.27
CA SER A 397 -10.61 7.22 -1.01
C SER A 397 -9.95 6.07 -0.25
N GLY A 398 -10.71 5.01 0.08
CA GLY A 398 -10.20 3.94 0.93
C GLY A 398 -9.80 4.49 2.30
N TRP A 399 -8.59 4.17 2.76
CA TRP A 399 -8.00 4.70 3.98
C TRP A 399 -7.46 6.14 3.83
N GLY A 400 -7.60 6.73 2.66
CA GLY A 400 -7.17 8.10 2.39
C GLY A 400 -6.00 8.20 1.41
N LYS A 401 -5.39 9.36 1.35
CA LYS A 401 -4.32 9.69 0.42
C LYS A 401 -2.98 9.12 0.88
N LEU A 402 -2.26 8.48 -0.02
CA LEU A 402 -0.89 8.01 0.19
C LEU A 402 0.02 9.08 0.81
N ASP A 403 0.72 8.71 1.87
CA ASP A 403 1.79 9.49 2.51
C ASP A 403 3.08 8.67 2.58
N VAL A 404 3.96 8.86 1.61
CA VAL A 404 5.20 8.08 1.49
C VAL A 404 6.15 8.36 2.66
N ALA A 405 6.19 9.60 3.15
CA ALA A 405 7.05 9.96 4.27
C ALA A 405 6.59 9.31 5.58
N ALA A 406 5.29 9.30 5.83
CA ALA A 406 4.72 8.61 6.99
C ALA A 406 4.96 7.10 6.91
N ALA A 407 4.79 6.49 5.73
CA ALA A 407 5.04 5.08 5.51
C ALA A 407 6.51 4.69 5.79
N VAL A 408 7.48 5.45 5.27
CA VAL A 408 8.91 5.18 5.49
C VAL A 408 9.32 5.40 6.95
N SER A 409 8.69 6.34 7.64
CA SER A 409 8.96 6.62 9.06
C SER A 409 8.22 5.69 10.03
N TRP A 410 7.44 4.73 9.52
CA TRP A 410 6.69 3.77 10.32
C TRP A 410 7.61 2.94 11.24
N ASN A 411 7.35 2.98 12.53
CA ASN A 411 8.17 2.32 13.56
C ASN A 411 7.40 1.32 14.44
N ARG A 412 6.11 1.10 14.15
CA ARG A 412 5.29 0.13 14.89
C ARG A 412 5.51 -1.28 14.34
N ASN A 413 5.54 -2.27 15.23
CA ASN A 413 5.61 -3.67 14.83
C ASN A 413 4.27 -4.11 14.25
N LEU A 414 4.34 -4.90 13.18
CA LEU A 414 3.20 -5.57 12.57
C LEU A 414 3.33 -7.08 12.74
N PRO A 415 2.23 -7.83 12.91
CA PRO A 415 2.28 -9.28 12.91
C PRO A 415 2.83 -9.78 11.56
N SER A 416 3.54 -10.90 11.61
CA SER A 416 3.90 -11.61 10.39
C SER A 416 2.71 -12.46 9.94
N PRO A 417 2.44 -12.57 8.62
CA PRO A 417 1.47 -13.52 8.09
C PRO A 417 1.74 -14.92 8.61
N ASP A 418 0.70 -15.67 8.86
CA ASP A 418 0.86 -17.04 9.30
C ASP A 418 1.19 -18.00 8.14
N ARG A 419 1.41 -19.28 8.47
CA ARG A 419 1.83 -20.28 7.47
C ARG A 419 0.74 -20.76 6.53
N TYR A 420 -0.51 -20.37 6.76
CA TYR A 420 -1.65 -20.81 5.96
C TYR A 420 -1.93 -19.85 4.81
N GLU A 421 -1.35 -18.65 4.87
CA GLU A 421 -1.55 -17.62 3.87
C GLU A 421 -1.02 -17.97 2.47
N PRO A 422 -1.76 -17.50 1.43
CA PRO A 422 -3.06 -16.86 1.45
C PRO A 422 -4.22 -17.90 1.51
N ASN A 423 -5.20 -17.71 2.39
CA ASN A 423 -6.37 -18.56 2.55
C ASN A 423 -7.70 -17.78 2.74
N ASP A 424 -7.80 -16.62 2.11
CA ASP A 424 -8.85 -15.63 2.29
C ASP A 424 -10.19 -15.96 1.64
N ASP A 425 -10.28 -17.02 0.87
CA ASP A 425 -11.50 -17.32 0.10
C ASP A 425 -11.91 -18.79 0.15
N ALA A 426 -13.15 -19.05 -0.22
CA ALA A 426 -13.70 -20.39 -0.33
C ALA A 426 -13.12 -21.17 -1.54
N GLY A 427 -13.64 -22.35 -1.79
CA GLY A 427 -13.25 -23.18 -2.92
C GLY A 427 -11.90 -23.88 -2.72
N ASN A 428 -10.98 -23.68 -3.65
CA ASN A 428 -9.67 -24.33 -3.62
C ASN A 428 -8.62 -23.53 -2.83
N ARG A 429 -8.92 -22.29 -2.48
CA ARG A 429 -8.06 -21.41 -1.69
C ARG A 429 -8.14 -21.71 -0.21
N ALA A 430 -9.31 -22.17 0.27
CA ALA A 430 -9.50 -22.51 1.67
C ALA A 430 -8.51 -23.60 2.14
N VAL A 431 -8.00 -23.45 3.35
CA VAL A 431 -7.13 -24.45 3.98
C VAL A 431 -7.87 -25.74 4.22
N HIS A 432 -7.38 -26.85 3.68
CA HIS A 432 -7.96 -28.16 3.89
C HIS A 432 -7.79 -28.65 5.34
N VAL A 433 -8.91 -28.89 5.99
CA VAL A 433 -8.94 -29.46 7.33
C VAL A 433 -8.93 -30.99 7.26
N PRO A 434 -7.91 -31.69 7.82
CA PRO A 434 -7.87 -33.13 7.87
C PRO A 434 -9.12 -33.70 8.55
N ARG A 435 -9.56 -34.91 8.13
CA ARG A 435 -10.73 -35.54 8.72
C ARG A 435 -10.43 -36.14 10.10
N ARG A 436 -10.25 -35.26 11.09
CA ARG A 436 -10.07 -35.64 12.51
C ARG A 436 -11.33 -35.26 13.29
N ARG A 437 -11.61 -35.97 14.39
CA ARG A 437 -12.76 -35.68 15.27
C ARG A 437 -12.62 -34.30 15.93
N SER A 438 -11.43 -33.92 16.29
CA SER A 438 -11.12 -32.60 16.85
C SER A 438 -9.85 -32.02 16.22
N LEU A 439 -9.82 -30.70 15.98
CA LEU A 439 -8.70 -29.98 15.42
C LEU A 439 -8.58 -28.61 16.08
N LYS A 440 -7.34 -28.18 16.36
CA LYS A 440 -7.01 -26.80 16.72
C LYS A 440 -6.12 -26.19 15.64
N ARG A 441 -6.32 -24.91 15.33
CA ARG A 441 -5.48 -24.08 14.47
C ARG A 441 -5.14 -22.79 15.20
N HIS A 442 -3.87 -22.41 15.13
CA HIS A 442 -3.37 -21.12 15.57
C HIS A 442 -2.97 -20.36 14.33
N ALA A 443 -3.53 -19.17 14.16
CA ALA A 443 -3.36 -18.34 12.98
C ALA A 443 -3.42 -16.86 13.37
N THR A 444 -3.27 -15.97 12.40
CA THR A 444 -3.35 -14.52 12.58
C THR A 444 -4.39 -13.96 11.63
N VAL A 445 -4.96 -12.82 11.97
CA VAL A 445 -5.75 -11.98 11.07
C VAL A 445 -5.30 -10.53 11.19
N ASP A 446 -5.39 -9.79 10.11
CA ASP A 446 -5.04 -8.38 10.03
C ASP A 446 -6.09 -7.65 9.19
N PHE A 447 -6.75 -6.66 9.77
CA PHE A 447 -7.85 -5.95 9.11
C PHE A 447 -7.45 -5.26 7.79
N TRP A 448 -6.18 -4.96 7.60
CA TRP A 448 -5.67 -4.25 6.43
C TRP A 448 -5.18 -5.15 5.30
N ASP A 449 -4.72 -6.37 5.60
CA ASP A 449 -4.18 -7.28 4.57
C ASP A 449 -4.83 -8.67 4.59
N ASP A 450 -5.12 -9.21 5.77
CA ASP A 450 -5.55 -10.58 6.01
C ASP A 450 -6.87 -10.59 6.81
N GLN A 451 -7.94 -10.13 6.16
CA GLN A 451 -9.25 -9.98 6.82
C GLN A 451 -9.98 -11.29 7.05
N ASN A 452 -9.64 -12.34 6.30
CA ASN A 452 -10.42 -13.56 6.23
C ASN A 452 -9.53 -14.79 6.17
N ASP A 453 -9.75 -15.70 7.07
CA ASP A 453 -9.18 -17.06 7.04
C ASP A 453 -10.25 -18.09 6.76
N VAL A 454 -10.09 -18.91 5.74
CA VAL A 454 -11.10 -19.89 5.32
C VAL A 454 -10.59 -21.32 5.44
N TYR A 455 -11.36 -22.13 6.15
CA TYR A 455 -11.06 -23.54 6.42
C TYR A 455 -12.09 -24.46 5.78
N ALA A 456 -11.66 -25.32 4.86
CA ALA A 456 -12.53 -26.29 4.18
C ALA A 456 -12.70 -27.57 5.02
N VAL A 457 -13.93 -27.82 5.47
CA VAL A 457 -14.32 -28.93 6.35
C VAL A 457 -15.24 -29.89 5.62
N ARG A 458 -14.87 -31.15 5.45
CA ARG A 458 -15.76 -32.19 4.90
C ARG A 458 -16.66 -32.73 5.98
N LEU A 459 -17.99 -32.68 5.75
CA LEU A 459 -19.03 -33.26 6.62
C LEU A 459 -19.86 -34.28 5.84
N LYS A 460 -20.34 -35.33 6.55
CA LYS A 460 -21.39 -36.25 6.09
C LYS A 460 -22.77 -35.66 6.38
N LYS A 461 -23.80 -36.08 5.66
CA LYS A 461 -25.20 -35.76 6.02
C LYS A 461 -25.48 -36.20 7.46
N GLY A 462 -26.05 -35.33 8.28
CA GLY A 462 -26.36 -35.56 9.69
C GLY A 462 -25.20 -35.32 10.67
N GLU A 463 -23.95 -35.21 10.20
CA GLU A 463 -22.78 -34.93 11.04
C GLU A 463 -22.89 -33.54 11.67
N ARG A 464 -22.53 -33.41 12.94
CA ARG A 464 -22.53 -32.13 13.66
C ARG A 464 -21.16 -31.52 13.72
N LEU A 465 -21.03 -30.29 13.25
CA LEU A 465 -19.85 -29.43 13.42
C LEU A 465 -20.06 -28.50 14.62
N ARG A 466 -19.09 -28.43 15.51
CA ARG A 466 -18.95 -27.36 16.50
C ARG A 466 -17.68 -26.62 16.19
N ALA A 467 -17.75 -25.29 16.05
CA ALA A 467 -16.63 -24.38 15.90
C ALA A 467 -16.57 -23.44 17.08
N ALA A 468 -15.38 -23.22 17.62
CA ALA A 468 -15.11 -22.21 18.63
C ALA A 468 -13.86 -21.43 18.25
N LEU A 469 -13.93 -20.11 18.34
CA LEU A 469 -12.89 -19.16 18.01
C LEU A 469 -12.50 -18.41 19.28
N PHE A 470 -11.21 -18.25 19.49
CA PHE A 470 -10.63 -17.51 20.61
C PHE A 470 -9.54 -16.61 20.06
N GLY A 471 -9.84 -15.32 19.91
CA GLY A 471 -8.89 -14.29 19.50
C GLY A 471 -8.22 -13.60 20.69
N GLU A 472 -7.20 -12.81 20.42
CA GLU A 472 -6.64 -11.88 21.38
C GLU A 472 -7.68 -10.79 21.73
N LYS A 473 -7.63 -10.24 22.95
CA LYS A 473 -8.63 -9.26 23.43
C LYS A 473 -8.69 -7.97 22.59
N ALA A 474 -7.65 -7.70 21.83
CA ALA A 474 -7.51 -6.48 21.02
C ALA A 474 -8.19 -6.55 19.65
N ILE A 475 -8.80 -7.69 19.29
CA ILE A 475 -9.45 -7.89 17.99
C ILE A 475 -10.89 -8.36 18.17
N ASP A 476 -11.78 -7.87 17.31
CA ASP A 476 -13.12 -8.38 17.12
C ASP A 476 -13.13 -9.36 15.95
N VAL A 477 -13.51 -10.61 16.21
CA VAL A 477 -13.45 -11.69 15.21
C VAL A 477 -14.74 -12.48 15.18
N ASN A 478 -15.24 -12.72 13.98
CA ASN A 478 -16.50 -13.45 13.73
C ASN A 478 -16.23 -14.81 13.12
N LEU A 479 -17.19 -15.74 13.33
CA LEU A 479 -17.25 -17.05 12.67
C LEU A 479 -18.41 -17.08 11.70
N VAL A 480 -18.14 -17.44 10.45
CA VAL A 480 -19.20 -17.68 9.44
C VAL A 480 -19.07 -19.08 8.86
N LEU A 481 -20.19 -19.76 8.68
CA LEU A 481 -20.26 -21.07 8.04
C LEU A 481 -20.94 -20.96 6.68
N TRP A 482 -20.25 -21.46 5.65
CA TRP A 482 -20.73 -21.47 4.27
C TRP A 482 -21.05 -22.88 3.78
N ASN A 483 -22.02 -22.98 2.89
CA ASN A 483 -22.48 -24.26 2.37
C ASN A 483 -21.48 -24.89 1.36
N PRO A 484 -21.61 -26.21 1.08
CA PRO A 484 -20.87 -26.82 -0.01
C PRO A 484 -21.24 -26.20 -1.36
N GLY A 485 -20.21 -25.88 -2.16
CA GLY A 485 -20.37 -25.24 -3.47
C GLY A 485 -20.15 -23.73 -3.45
N THR A 486 -19.91 -23.11 -2.29
CA THR A 486 -19.40 -21.74 -2.22
C THR A 486 -18.03 -21.69 -2.90
N ARG A 487 -17.86 -20.77 -3.84
CA ARG A 487 -16.62 -20.58 -4.60
C ARG A 487 -15.87 -19.35 -4.14
N ARG A 488 -16.62 -18.30 -3.75
CA ARG A 488 -16.13 -17.01 -3.30
C ARG A 488 -17.00 -16.50 -2.14
N LEU A 489 -16.37 -15.82 -1.18
CA LEU A 489 -17.06 -15.24 -0.03
C LEU A 489 -17.68 -13.88 -0.36
N ASP A 490 -17.04 -13.12 -1.26
CA ASP A 490 -17.40 -11.76 -1.65
C ASP A 490 -18.38 -11.67 -2.84
N ASP A 491 -18.80 -12.81 -3.38
CA ASP A 491 -19.79 -12.84 -4.47
C ASP A 491 -21.18 -12.53 -3.89
N ILE A 492 -21.66 -11.31 -4.12
CA ILE A 492 -22.96 -10.80 -3.64
C ILE A 492 -24.10 -11.74 -4.04
N ARG A 493 -24.01 -12.36 -5.24
CA ARG A 493 -24.98 -13.39 -5.69
C ARG A 493 -24.91 -14.67 -4.87
N SER A 494 -23.81 -14.90 -4.17
CA SER A 494 -23.63 -16.09 -3.36
C SER A 494 -24.01 -15.90 -1.89
N LEU A 495 -24.18 -14.67 -1.41
CA LEU A 495 -24.48 -14.40 0.00
C LEU A 495 -25.89 -14.89 0.39
N SER A 496 -26.92 -14.68 -0.46
CA SER A 496 -28.26 -15.20 -0.19
C SER A 496 -28.31 -16.71 -0.43
N GLY A 497 -28.35 -17.50 0.65
CA GLY A 497 -28.53 -18.95 0.61
C GLY A 497 -27.25 -19.79 0.68
N ARG A 498 -26.07 -19.21 0.71
CA ARG A 498 -24.81 -19.95 0.90
C ARG A 498 -24.22 -19.81 2.29
N GLN A 499 -24.49 -18.71 2.98
CA GLN A 499 -24.21 -18.56 4.40
C GLN A 499 -25.22 -19.39 5.21
N LEU A 500 -24.74 -20.24 6.08
CA LEU A 500 -25.57 -21.20 6.85
C LEU A 500 -25.69 -20.83 8.32
N ALA A 501 -24.68 -20.21 8.87
CA ALA A 501 -24.64 -19.75 10.26
C ALA A 501 -23.58 -18.68 10.42
N GLU A 502 -23.79 -17.79 11.36
CA GLU A 502 -22.85 -16.77 11.78
C GLU A 502 -22.85 -16.66 13.30
N SER A 503 -21.70 -16.37 13.89
CA SER A 503 -21.51 -15.97 15.27
C SER A 503 -20.62 -14.74 15.26
N GLY A 504 -21.17 -13.59 15.60
CA GLY A 504 -20.56 -12.27 15.46
C GLY A 504 -21.02 -11.33 16.55
N SER A 505 -20.76 -11.69 17.81
CA SER A 505 -20.92 -10.78 18.94
C SER A 505 -19.68 -9.88 19.05
N PRO A 506 -19.80 -8.63 19.50
CA PRO A 506 -18.61 -7.83 19.75
C PRO A 506 -17.62 -8.57 20.67
N GLY A 507 -16.39 -8.74 20.21
CA GLY A 507 -15.32 -9.34 20.99
C GLY A 507 -14.51 -10.43 20.29
N SER A 508 -13.66 -11.10 21.07
CA SER A 508 -12.67 -12.03 20.54
C SER A 508 -13.04 -13.52 20.69
N VAL A 509 -14.26 -13.85 21.13
CA VAL A 509 -14.66 -15.24 21.38
C VAL A 509 -15.98 -15.55 20.71
N GLU A 510 -15.96 -16.45 19.72
CA GLU A 510 -17.14 -16.87 18.99
C GLU A 510 -17.36 -18.38 19.05
N LYS A 511 -18.63 -18.82 19.00
CA LYS A 511 -19.00 -20.23 19.02
C LYS A 511 -20.20 -20.50 18.15
N MET A 512 -20.13 -21.55 17.33
CA MET A 512 -21.26 -22.00 16.54
C MET A 512 -21.39 -23.52 16.56
N ALA A 513 -22.61 -24.02 16.28
CA ALA A 513 -22.88 -25.43 16.07
C ALA A 513 -23.84 -25.59 14.89
N TYR A 514 -23.51 -26.51 14.00
CA TYR A 514 -24.33 -26.79 12.81
C TYR A 514 -24.46 -28.29 12.56
N ARG A 515 -25.64 -28.76 12.11
CA ARG A 515 -25.87 -30.13 11.65
C ARG A 515 -25.96 -30.15 10.12
N ALA A 516 -25.06 -30.87 9.47
CA ALA A 516 -24.98 -30.90 8.02
C ALA A 516 -26.23 -31.53 7.39
N THR A 517 -26.92 -30.77 6.54
CA THR A 517 -28.14 -31.24 5.84
C THR A 517 -27.83 -32.14 4.63
N ARG A 518 -26.61 -32.00 4.09
CA ARG A 518 -26.07 -32.80 2.98
C ARG A 518 -24.58 -33.08 3.19
N ALA A 519 -24.07 -34.12 2.54
CA ALA A 519 -22.64 -34.38 2.52
C ALA A 519 -21.93 -33.35 1.60
N GLY A 520 -20.74 -32.86 2.01
CA GLY A 520 -20.01 -31.93 1.19
C GLY A 520 -18.84 -31.28 1.89
N ARG A 521 -18.19 -30.33 1.16
CA ARG A 521 -17.13 -29.48 1.66
C ARG A 521 -17.75 -28.15 2.10
N TYR A 522 -17.87 -27.96 3.40
CA TYR A 522 -18.30 -26.72 4.03
C TYR A 522 -17.09 -25.82 4.27
N PHE A 523 -17.31 -24.51 4.38
CA PHE A 523 -16.23 -23.58 4.64
C PHE A 523 -16.52 -22.83 5.95
N VAL A 524 -15.56 -22.84 6.84
CA VAL A 524 -15.56 -22.06 8.08
C VAL A 524 -14.66 -20.86 7.86
N GLN A 525 -15.23 -19.67 7.89
CA GLN A 525 -14.53 -18.41 7.79
C GLN A 525 -14.33 -17.84 9.18
N VAL A 526 -13.11 -17.42 9.48
CA VAL A 526 -12.77 -16.48 10.53
C VAL A 526 -12.64 -15.13 9.86
N LYS A 527 -13.32 -14.12 10.37
CA LYS A 527 -13.29 -12.76 9.82
C LYS A 527 -12.98 -11.78 10.94
N ILE A 528 -12.02 -10.88 10.72
CA ILE A 528 -11.83 -9.72 11.59
C ILE A 528 -12.82 -8.61 11.19
N SER A 529 -13.53 -8.04 12.17
CA SER A 529 -14.64 -7.11 11.93
C SER A 529 -14.26 -5.66 12.14
N ASP A 530 -13.32 -5.40 13.03
CA ASP A 530 -12.88 -4.04 13.38
C ASP A 530 -11.39 -3.85 13.10
N PRO A 531 -10.93 -2.61 12.87
CA PRO A 531 -9.53 -2.29 12.66
C PRO A 531 -8.63 -2.81 13.78
N GLY A 532 -7.77 -3.78 13.45
CA GLY A 532 -6.88 -4.44 14.39
C GLY A 532 -6.07 -5.51 13.70
N ALA A 533 -5.15 -6.12 14.43
CA ALA A 533 -4.41 -7.29 14.00
C ALA A 533 -4.07 -8.14 15.22
N GLY A 534 -4.12 -9.46 15.10
CA GLY A 534 -3.86 -10.33 16.24
C GLY A 534 -3.93 -11.81 15.93
N ARG A 535 -3.64 -12.59 16.94
CA ARG A 535 -3.67 -14.06 16.87
C ARG A 535 -5.02 -14.60 17.32
N TYR A 536 -5.38 -15.75 16.75
CA TYR A 536 -6.54 -16.50 17.21
C TYR A 536 -6.27 -18.00 17.28
N THR A 537 -7.17 -18.71 17.94
CA THR A 537 -7.24 -20.17 17.97
C THR A 537 -8.62 -20.63 17.50
N LEU A 538 -8.68 -21.32 16.37
CA LEU A 538 -9.89 -21.98 15.88
C LEU A 538 -9.90 -23.43 16.36
N GLN A 539 -11.00 -23.86 17.00
CA GLN A 539 -11.27 -25.23 17.40
C GLN A 539 -12.44 -25.78 16.60
N LEU A 540 -12.24 -26.89 15.92
CA LEU A 540 -13.28 -27.59 15.16
C LEU A 540 -13.49 -28.99 15.74
N VAL A 541 -14.73 -29.34 16.07
CA VAL A 541 -15.13 -30.67 16.59
C VAL A 541 -16.25 -31.22 15.74
N ARG A 542 -16.08 -32.45 15.25
CA ARG A 542 -17.09 -33.22 14.51
C ARG A 542 -17.67 -34.36 15.36
N LYS A 543 -18.98 -34.51 15.36
CA LYS A 543 -19.72 -35.56 16.08
C LYS A 543 -20.75 -36.22 15.19
#